data_ad8428d208f7ec12b3747b568010a8b9
#
_entry.id   ad8428d208f7ec12b3747b568010a8b9
#
_cell.length_a   1.000
_cell.length_b   1.000
_cell.length_c   1.000
_cell.angle_alpha   90.00
_cell.angle_beta   90.00
_cell.angle_gamma   90.00
#
_symmetry.space_group_name_H-M   'P 1'
#
loop_
_entity.id
_entity.type
_entity.pdbx_description
1 polymer ?
#
loop_
_entity_poly.entity_id
_entity_poly.type
_entity_poly.pdbx_seq_one_letter_code
_entity_poly.pdbx_strand_id
1 'polypeptide(L)'
;MIYNDVQIGQDCLIHSGAIIGADGFGFATIDNKHHKIPHIKSVIIGDMVEIGANCTIDKGSVKNTVIKDSCKMDDQVHIAHNVTVGEGCLISGGTFLGGSVTIGSYSMLGGKVDVGPHVIVGEKSIFAARSVVLKSVKGNQMYAGNPAREIKEKQKRDAVFTKVEILEKRLKKLIKE
;
A
#
# COMPACT_ATOMS: atom_id res chain seq x y z
N MET A 1 -15.02 14.53 -3.79
CA MET A 1 -14.48 15.86 -4.15
C MET A 1 -13.26 15.67 -5.05
N ILE A 2 -13.18 16.37 -6.16
CA ILE A 2 -12.01 16.35 -7.05
C ILE A 2 -11.42 17.77 -7.05
N TYR A 3 -10.13 17.86 -6.75
CA TYR A 3 -9.42 19.14 -6.71
C TYR A 3 -9.00 19.60 -8.12
N ASN A 4 -8.55 20.84 -8.23
CA ASN A 4 -8.05 21.40 -9.48
C ASN A 4 -6.85 20.60 -10.01
N ASP A 5 -6.66 20.64 -11.31
CA ASP A 5 -5.54 20.02 -12.04
C ASP A 5 -5.49 18.49 -12.02
N VAL A 6 -6.47 17.79 -11.41
CA VAL A 6 -6.62 16.34 -11.50
C VAL A 6 -7.00 15.97 -12.93
N GLN A 7 -6.30 15.01 -13.50
CA GLN A 7 -6.57 14.45 -14.82
C GLN A 7 -7.17 13.04 -14.66
N ILE A 8 -8.29 12.79 -15.32
CA ILE A 8 -9.01 11.51 -15.26
C ILE A 8 -9.27 11.04 -16.69
N GLY A 9 -8.89 9.80 -16.96
CA GLY A 9 -9.12 9.13 -18.23
C GLY A 9 -10.59 8.78 -18.50
N GLN A 10 -10.82 7.94 -19.48
CA GLN A 10 -12.16 7.53 -19.92
C GLN A 10 -12.69 6.35 -19.10
N ASP A 11 -14.01 6.20 -19.07
CA ASP A 11 -14.72 5.06 -18.48
C ASP A 11 -14.34 4.78 -17.00
N CYS A 12 -14.03 5.82 -16.26
CA CYS A 12 -13.73 5.74 -14.83
C CYS A 12 -15.01 5.75 -13.99
N LEU A 13 -15.04 4.95 -12.91
CA LEU A 13 -16.11 4.95 -11.92
C LEU A 13 -15.56 5.46 -10.58
N ILE A 14 -16.13 6.55 -10.06
CA ILE A 14 -15.71 7.16 -8.79
C ILE A 14 -16.89 7.21 -7.86
N HIS A 15 -16.78 6.47 -6.76
CA HIS A 15 -17.85 6.35 -5.76
C HIS A 15 -17.90 7.52 -4.79
N SER A 16 -19.03 7.60 -4.07
CA SER A 16 -19.31 8.69 -3.12
C SER A 16 -18.26 8.85 -2.04
N GLY A 17 -17.96 10.08 -1.66
CA GLY A 17 -17.00 10.38 -0.61
C GLY A 17 -15.53 10.30 -1.03
N ALA A 18 -15.20 9.88 -2.25
CA ALA A 18 -13.83 9.90 -2.73
C ALA A 18 -13.28 11.34 -2.81
N ILE A 19 -12.04 11.54 -2.32
CA ILE A 19 -11.32 12.82 -2.33
C ILE A 19 -10.04 12.65 -3.13
N ILE A 20 -9.90 13.37 -4.24
CA ILE A 20 -8.80 13.21 -5.18
C ILE A 20 -8.09 14.54 -5.38
N GLY A 21 -6.78 14.57 -5.13
CA GLY A 21 -5.93 15.75 -5.38
C GLY A 21 -5.76 16.68 -4.17
N ALA A 22 -6.13 16.25 -2.97
CA ALA A 22 -5.75 16.97 -1.75
C ALA A 22 -4.24 16.99 -1.55
N ASP A 23 -3.74 17.96 -0.76
CA ASP A 23 -2.33 17.96 -0.34
C ASP A 23 -2.03 16.75 0.55
N GLY A 24 -0.92 16.10 0.29
CA GLY A 24 -0.41 15.05 1.15
C GLY A 24 0.23 15.58 2.44
N PHE A 25 0.66 14.66 3.30
CA PHE A 25 1.33 14.95 4.55
C PHE A 25 2.82 15.21 4.30
N GLY A 26 3.18 16.49 4.18
CA GLY A 26 4.56 16.94 3.99
C GLY A 26 4.86 18.17 4.80
N PHE A 27 5.76 18.06 5.79
CA PHE A 27 6.18 19.17 6.66
C PHE A 27 7.70 19.12 6.91
N ALA A 28 8.33 20.28 6.98
CA ALA A 28 9.67 20.46 7.51
C ALA A 28 9.58 21.03 8.93
N THR A 29 10.37 20.50 9.86
CA THR A 29 10.43 21.03 11.23
C THR A 29 11.66 21.89 11.39
N ILE A 30 11.44 23.19 11.62
CA ILE A 30 12.50 24.18 11.87
C ILE A 30 12.15 24.89 13.17
N ASP A 31 13.08 24.95 14.10
CA ASP A 31 12.90 25.58 15.42
C ASP A 31 11.62 25.11 16.15
N ASN A 32 11.38 23.80 16.17
CA ASN A 32 10.20 23.14 16.74
C ASN A 32 8.84 23.59 16.13
N LYS A 33 8.85 24.20 14.94
CA LYS A 33 7.64 24.57 14.20
C LYS A 33 7.52 23.76 12.92
N HIS A 34 6.30 23.33 12.60
CA HIS A 34 6.04 22.59 11.37
C HIS A 34 5.67 23.54 10.22
N HIS A 35 6.50 23.55 9.20
CA HIS A 35 6.28 24.32 7.98
C HIS A 35 5.80 23.38 6.88
N LYS A 36 4.65 23.70 6.28
CA LYS A 36 4.09 22.85 5.21
C LYS A 36 4.97 22.90 3.97
N ILE A 37 5.26 21.72 3.42
CA ILE A 37 5.87 21.58 2.10
C ILE A 37 4.75 21.62 1.05
N PRO A 38 4.75 22.59 0.12
CA PRO A 38 3.71 22.69 -0.89
C PRO A 38 3.68 21.47 -1.79
N HIS A 39 2.49 20.96 -2.07
CA HIS A 39 2.27 19.94 -3.08
C HIS A 39 1.85 20.61 -4.39
N ILE A 40 2.79 20.73 -5.32
CA ILE A 40 2.65 21.52 -6.56
C ILE A 40 2.38 20.68 -7.81
N LYS A 41 2.31 19.39 -7.64
CA LYS A 41 2.00 18.43 -8.71
C LYS A 41 0.52 18.01 -8.61
N SER A 42 0.11 17.09 -9.45
CA SER A 42 -1.28 16.67 -9.58
C SER A 42 -1.47 15.18 -9.32
N VAL A 43 -2.69 14.72 -9.55
CA VAL A 43 -3.08 13.31 -9.69
C VAL A 43 -3.43 13.03 -11.14
N ILE A 44 -2.90 11.95 -11.68
CA ILE A 44 -3.22 11.45 -13.02
C ILE A 44 -3.83 10.06 -12.88
N ILE A 45 -5.05 9.91 -13.36
CA ILE A 45 -5.80 8.65 -13.37
C ILE A 45 -6.00 8.23 -14.83
N GLY A 46 -5.61 7.01 -15.15
CA GLY A 46 -5.78 6.41 -16.48
C GLY A 46 -7.22 6.02 -16.79
N ASP A 47 -7.40 5.22 -17.82
CA ASP A 47 -8.70 4.77 -18.29
C ASP A 47 -9.22 3.58 -17.50
N MET A 48 -10.56 3.41 -17.45
CA MET A 48 -11.25 2.27 -16.84
C MET A 48 -10.89 2.03 -15.36
N VAL A 49 -10.50 3.07 -14.64
CA VAL A 49 -10.17 2.99 -13.20
C VAL A 49 -11.45 3.05 -12.37
N GLU A 50 -11.54 2.22 -11.34
CA GLU A 50 -12.61 2.26 -10.34
C GLU A 50 -12.05 2.66 -8.97
N ILE A 51 -12.68 3.65 -8.35
CA ILE A 51 -12.29 4.21 -7.06
C ILE A 51 -13.47 4.09 -6.09
N GLY A 52 -13.34 3.24 -5.09
CA GLY A 52 -14.34 2.95 -4.08
C GLY A 52 -14.70 4.14 -3.19
N ALA A 53 -15.73 3.95 -2.37
CA ALA A 53 -16.24 4.99 -1.51
C ALA A 53 -15.23 5.44 -0.46
N ASN A 54 -15.19 6.75 -0.18
CA ASN A 54 -14.31 7.36 0.81
C ASN A 54 -12.80 7.08 0.59
N CYS A 55 -12.38 6.77 -0.62
CA CYS A 55 -10.97 6.74 -0.97
C CYS A 55 -10.35 8.14 -0.93
N THR A 56 -9.07 8.22 -0.57
CA THR A 56 -8.32 9.48 -0.59
C THR A 56 -7.04 9.31 -1.41
N ILE A 57 -6.83 10.19 -2.39
CA ILE A 57 -5.67 10.17 -3.28
C ILE A 57 -5.02 11.54 -3.25
N ASP A 58 -3.84 11.61 -2.63
CA ASP A 58 -3.10 12.85 -2.47
C ASP A 58 -2.36 13.23 -3.76
N LYS A 59 -2.32 14.52 -4.05
CA LYS A 59 -1.50 15.04 -5.15
C LYS A 59 -0.01 14.97 -4.82
N GLY A 60 0.80 14.99 -5.84
CA GLY A 60 2.25 14.91 -5.68
C GLY A 60 2.90 16.21 -5.23
N SER A 61 4.01 16.10 -4.54
CA SER A 61 4.86 17.26 -4.19
C SER A 61 5.95 17.49 -5.24
N VAL A 62 6.69 16.46 -5.64
CA VAL A 62 7.81 16.53 -6.59
C VAL A 62 7.52 15.87 -7.94
N LYS A 63 6.68 14.86 -7.96
CA LYS A 63 6.15 14.22 -9.17
C LYS A 63 4.64 13.97 -8.99
N ASN A 64 3.91 13.75 -10.07
CA ASN A 64 2.49 13.42 -9.98
C ASN A 64 2.27 12.10 -9.22
N THR A 65 1.15 12.01 -8.52
CA THR A 65 0.59 10.72 -8.11
C THR A 65 -0.13 10.13 -9.32
N VAL A 66 0.15 8.89 -9.66
CA VAL A 66 -0.32 8.26 -10.90
C VAL A 66 -1.01 6.94 -10.60
N ILE A 67 -2.24 6.79 -11.07
CA ILE A 67 -2.99 5.53 -11.11
C ILE A 67 -3.12 5.15 -12.58
N LYS A 68 -2.51 4.06 -13.00
CA LYS A 68 -2.59 3.62 -14.40
C LYS A 68 -3.90 2.91 -14.69
N ASP A 69 -4.09 2.56 -15.96
CA ASP A 69 -5.34 2.02 -16.50
C ASP A 69 -5.81 0.76 -15.78
N SER A 70 -7.11 0.53 -15.79
CA SER A 70 -7.78 -0.69 -15.32
C SER A 70 -7.58 -1.03 -13.84
N CYS A 71 -7.06 -0.11 -13.03
CA CYS A 71 -6.94 -0.31 -11.59
C CYS A 71 -8.32 -0.32 -10.93
N LYS A 72 -8.49 -1.18 -9.91
CA LYS A 72 -9.69 -1.24 -9.09
C LYS A 72 -9.31 -1.06 -7.63
N MET A 73 -9.89 -0.07 -6.99
CA MET A 73 -9.71 0.25 -5.58
C MET A 73 -11.05 0.15 -4.86
N ASP A 74 -11.10 -0.67 -3.86
CA ASP A 74 -12.24 -0.84 -2.96
C ASP A 74 -12.30 0.35 -1.98
N ASP A 75 -13.28 0.35 -1.08
CA ASP A 75 -13.59 1.45 -0.18
C ASP A 75 -12.45 1.79 0.80
N GLN A 76 -12.32 3.07 1.16
CA GLN A 76 -11.39 3.56 2.18
C GLN A 76 -9.90 3.28 1.87
N VAL A 77 -9.52 3.17 0.61
CA VAL A 77 -8.11 3.10 0.22
C VAL A 77 -7.48 4.48 0.31
N HIS A 78 -6.29 4.56 0.90
CA HIS A 78 -5.49 5.79 0.90
C HIS A 78 -4.25 5.66 0.03
N ILE A 79 -4.10 6.58 -0.91
CA ILE A 79 -2.93 6.71 -1.78
C ILE A 79 -2.24 8.03 -1.44
N ALA A 80 -1.08 7.97 -0.80
CA ALA A 80 -0.32 9.17 -0.44
C ALA A 80 0.37 9.81 -1.66
N HIS A 81 1.01 10.94 -1.43
CA HIS A 81 1.67 11.76 -2.45
C HIS A 81 2.79 11.03 -3.22
N ASN A 82 2.99 11.36 -4.49
CA ASN A 82 4.06 10.82 -5.35
C ASN A 82 3.98 9.29 -5.58
N VAL A 83 2.87 8.64 -5.29
CA VAL A 83 2.67 7.20 -5.52
C VAL A 83 2.48 6.93 -7.01
N THR A 84 2.94 5.77 -7.46
CA THR A 84 2.62 5.21 -8.78
C THR A 84 2.00 3.84 -8.61
N VAL A 85 0.76 3.66 -9.06
CA VAL A 85 0.08 2.36 -9.15
C VAL A 85 0.12 1.91 -10.61
N GLY A 86 0.71 0.75 -10.84
CA GLY A 86 0.81 0.13 -12.17
C GLY A 86 -0.55 -0.32 -12.69
N GLU A 87 -0.61 -0.63 -13.97
CA GLU A 87 -1.81 -1.07 -14.68
C GLU A 87 -2.45 -2.31 -14.04
N GLY A 88 -3.77 -2.38 -14.03
CA GLY A 88 -4.53 -3.57 -13.66
C GLY A 88 -4.39 -4.02 -12.20
N CYS A 89 -3.95 -3.15 -11.30
CA CYS A 89 -3.84 -3.47 -9.89
C CYS A 89 -5.21 -3.59 -9.22
N LEU A 90 -5.34 -4.55 -8.30
CA LEU A 90 -6.50 -4.72 -7.43
C LEU A 90 -6.12 -4.38 -5.99
N ILE A 91 -6.79 -3.39 -5.40
CA ILE A 91 -6.48 -2.88 -4.06
C ILE A 91 -7.74 -2.95 -3.20
N SER A 92 -7.74 -3.89 -2.26
CA SER A 92 -8.89 -4.09 -1.37
C SER A 92 -8.97 -3.06 -0.25
N GLY A 93 -10.15 -2.98 0.37
CA GLY A 93 -10.54 -1.93 1.29
C GLY A 93 -9.63 -1.68 2.48
N GLY A 94 -9.50 -0.42 2.86
CA GLY A 94 -8.70 0.04 3.98
C GLY A 94 -7.19 -0.08 3.77
N THR A 95 -6.72 -0.34 2.56
CA THR A 95 -5.28 -0.40 2.22
C THR A 95 -4.67 0.99 2.20
N PHE A 96 -3.44 1.10 2.70
CA PHE A 96 -2.68 2.34 2.77
C PHE A 96 -1.38 2.24 1.96
N LEU A 97 -1.16 3.17 1.03
CA LEU A 97 0.10 3.32 0.31
C LEU A 97 0.81 4.60 0.75
N GLY A 98 1.94 4.44 1.42
CA GLY A 98 2.79 5.55 1.88
C GLY A 98 3.38 6.37 0.75
N GLY A 99 3.88 7.56 1.07
CA GLY A 99 4.43 8.47 0.06
C GLY A 99 5.53 7.85 -0.79
N SER A 100 5.54 8.16 -2.07
CA SER A 100 6.55 7.71 -3.05
C SER A 100 6.61 6.19 -3.28
N VAL A 101 5.59 5.45 -2.93
CA VAL A 101 5.46 4.01 -3.24
C VAL A 101 5.29 3.80 -4.74
N THR A 102 5.82 2.71 -5.23
CA THR A 102 5.56 2.20 -6.58
C THR A 102 4.99 0.79 -6.48
N ILE A 103 3.79 0.58 -7.01
CA ILE A 103 3.16 -0.75 -7.14
C ILE A 103 3.30 -1.19 -8.61
N GLY A 104 3.95 -2.32 -8.83
CA GLY A 104 4.07 -2.93 -10.16
C GLY A 104 2.73 -3.43 -10.68
N SER A 105 2.58 -3.42 -12.01
CA SER A 105 1.33 -3.77 -12.70
C SER A 105 0.80 -5.15 -12.31
N TYR A 106 -0.53 -5.29 -12.33
CA TYR A 106 -1.26 -6.53 -12.04
C TYR A 106 -1.02 -7.10 -10.64
N SER A 107 -0.62 -6.25 -9.69
CA SER A 107 -0.48 -6.64 -8.29
C SER A 107 -1.83 -6.61 -7.56
N MET A 108 -1.97 -7.49 -6.57
CA MET A 108 -3.18 -7.64 -5.77
C MET A 108 -2.86 -7.41 -4.29
N LEU A 109 -3.49 -6.40 -3.69
CA LEU A 109 -3.34 -6.08 -2.28
C LEU A 109 -4.63 -6.44 -1.55
N GLY A 110 -4.55 -7.40 -0.64
CA GLY A 110 -5.67 -7.78 0.23
C GLY A 110 -6.04 -6.66 1.21
N GLY A 111 -7.20 -6.78 1.85
CA GLY A 111 -7.72 -5.72 2.73
C GLY A 111 -6.75 -5.32 3.85
N LYS A 112 -6.66 -4.02 4.10
CA LYS A 112 -5.81 -3.43 5.14
C LYS A 112 -4.33 -3.80 5.00
N VAL A 113 -3.81 -3.80 3.78
CA VAL A 113 -2.37 -3.88 3.52
C VAL A 113 -1.77 -2.49 3.67
N ASP A 114 -0.72 -2.38 4.47
CA ASP A 114 0.03 -1.14 4.64
C ASP A 114 1.38 -1.24 3.92
N VAL A 115 1.65 -0.30 3.03
CA VAL A 115 2.93 -0.21 2.33
C VAL A 115 3.66 1.04 2.80
N GLY A 116 4.82 0.84 3.42
CA GLY A 116 5.67 1.92 3.92
C GLY A 116 6.19 2.84 2.80
N PRO A 117 6.61 4.07 3.12
CA PRO A 117 7.04 5.04 2.12
C PRO A 117 8.28 4.54 1.35
N HIS A 118 8.40 5.00 0.09
CA HIS A 118 9.51 4.70 -0.82
C HIS A 118 9.69 3.21 -1.18
N VAL A 119 8.75 2.34 -0.83
CA VAL A 119 8.77 0.92 -1.18
C VAL A 119 8.45 0.74 -2.66
N ILE A 120 9.18 -0.15 -3.31
CA ILE A 120 8.91 -0.63 -4.67
C ILE A 120 8.41 -2.07 -4.58
N VAL A 121 7.19 -2.28 -5.05
CA VAL A 121 6.56 -3.61 -5.21
C VAL A 121 6.71 -4.04 -6.67
N GLY A 122 7.34 -5.18 -6.90
CA GLY A 122 7.44 -5.76 -8.25
C GLY A 122 6.07 -6.16 -8.80
N GLU A 123 5.97 -6.28 -10.12
CA GLU A 123 4.72 -6.64 -10.83
C GLU A 123 4.15 -7.99 -10.37
N LYS A 124 2.82 -8.17 -10.52
CA LYS A 124 2.14 -9.43 -10.21
C LYS A 124 2.41 -9.95 -8.80
N SER A 125 2.65 -9.04 -7.85
CA SER A 125 2.78 -9.38 -6.43
C SER A 125 1.41 -9.55 -5.79
N ILE A 126 1.27 -10.51 -4.90
CA ILE A 126 0.04 -10.76 -4.15
C ILE A 126 0.31 -10.57 -2.66
N PHE A 127 -0.48 -9.76 -1.98
CA PHE A 127 -0.37 -9.57 -0.54
C PHE A 127 -1.62 -10.09 0.17
N ALA A 128 -1.41 -10.97 1.13
CA ALA A 128 -2.49 -11.38 2.03
C ALA A 128 -2.97 -10.18 2.87
N ALA A 129 -4.24 -10.22 3.28
CA ALA A 129 -4.82 -9.17 4.11
C ALA A 129 -3.98 -8.89 5.36
N ARG A 130 -3.95 -7.62 5.81
CA ARG A 130 -3.19 -7.14 6.97
C ARG A 130 -1.68 -7.36 6.91
N SER A 131 -1.12 -7.45 5.70
CA SER A 131 0.34 -7.45 5.52
C SER A 131 0.90 -6.03 5.63
N VAL A 132 2.07 -5.90 6.26
CA VAL A 132 2.79 -4.63 6.37
C VAL A 132 4.11 -4.73 5.61
N VAL A 133 4.23 -3.95 4.54
CA VAL A 133 5.35 -4.02 3.59
C VAL A 133 6.32 -2.87 3.88
N LEU A 134 7.43 -3.17 4.55
CA LEU A 134 8.42 -2.17 4.98
C LEU A 134 9.67 -2.10 4.10
N LYS A 135 9.79 -3.01 3.13
CA LYS A 135 10.94 -3.08 2.21
C LYS A 135 10.45 -3.44 0.81
N SER A 136 11.19 -2.98 -0.19
CA SER A 136 10.91 -3.35 -1.58
C SER A 136 10.96 -4.86 -1.79
N VAL A 137 10.05 -5.35 -2.62
CA VAL A 137 9.85 -6.78 -2.86
C VAL A 137 9.86 -7.11 -4.34
N LYS A 138 10.26 -8.34 -4.66
CA LYS A 138 10.27 -8.85 -6.04
C LYS A 138 8.84 -9.13 -6.51
N GLY A 139 8.63 -9.04 -7.81
CA GLY A 139 7.37 -9.42 -8.44
C GLY A 139 7.16 -10.93 -8.50
N ASN A 140 5.95 -11.30 -8.98
CA ASN A 140 5.55 -12.69 -9.23
C ASN A 140 5.59 -13.59 -7.97
N GLN A 141 5.34 -13.02 -6.80
CA GLN A 141 5.38 -13.74 -5.52
C GLN A 141 4.22 -13.34 -4.62
N MET A 142 3.89 -14.22 -3.67
CA MET A 142 2.92 -13.95 -2.62
C MET A 142 3.62 -13.64 -1.30
N TYR A 143 3.13 -12.61 -0.62
CA TYR A 143 3.64 -12.09 0.65
C TYR A 143 2.57 -12.08 1.72
N ALA A 144 2.97 -12.30 2.97
CA ALA A 144 2.06 -12.23 4.11
C ALA A 144 2.78 -11.83 5.39
N GLY A 145 2.04 -11.21 6.31
CA GLY A 145 2.44 -10.92 7.68
C GLY A 145 2.92 -9.50 7.93
N ASN A 146 3.26 -9.23 9.19
CA ASN A 146 3.82 -7.97 9.67
C ASN A 146 5.15 -8.26 10.41
N PRO A 147 6.31 -7.89 9.86
CA PRO A 147 6.49 -7.42 8.49
C PRO A 147 6.20 -8.51 7.43
N ALA A 148 5.80 -8.08 6.25
CA ALA A 148 5.47 -8.98 5.13
C ALA A 148 6.72 -9.74 4.65
N ARG A 149 6.55 -11.05 4.43
CA ARG A 149 7.55 -11.97 3.92
C ARG A 149 6.96 -12.79 2.80
N GLU A 150 7.81 -13.34 1.96
CA GLU A 150 7.39 -14.32 0.98
C GLU A 150 6.68 -15.47 1.71
N ILE A 151 5.55 -15.95 1.17
CA ILE A 151 4.64 -16.86 1.88
C ILE A 151 5.30 -18.15 2.34
N LYS A 152 6.20 -18.71 1.55
CA LYS A 152 6.93 -19.95 1.92
C LYS A 152 7.90 -19.69 3.08
N GLU A 153 8.56 -18.53 3.11
CA GLU A 153 9.41 -18.13 4.24
C GLU A 153 8.57 -17.96 5.51
N LYS A 154 7.44 -17.26 5.40
CA LYS A 154 6.51 -17.09 6.53
C LYS A 154 6.05 -18.42 7.10
N GLN A 155 5.58 -19.34 6.25
CA GLN A 155 5.13 -20.67 6.67
C GLN A 155 6.21 -21.48 7.39
N LYS A 156 7.46 -21.44 6.90
CA LYS A 156 8.59 -22.08 7.58
C LYS A 156 8.81 -21.51 8.98
N ARG A 157 8.75 -20.18 9.12
CA ARG A 157 8.91 -19.51 10.43
C ARG A 157 7.78 -19.86 11.38
N ASP A 158 6.54 -19.81 10.93
CA ASP A 158 5.37 -20.15 11.74
C ASP A 158 5.46 -21.60 12.24
N ALA A 159 5.89 -22.55 11.39
CA ALA A 159 6.13 -23.93 11.77
C ALA A 159 7.26 -24.08 12.83
N VAL A 160 8.27 -23.22 12.80
CA VAL A 160 9.32 -23.21 13.85
C VAL A 160 8.75 -22.72 15.18
N PHE A 161 7.93 -21.66 15.20
CA PHE A 161 7.29 -21.18 16.41
C PHE A 161 6.44 -22.27 17.09
N THR A 162 5.67 -23.02 16.32
CA THR A 162 4.89 -24.16 16.86
C THR A 162 5.79 -25.23 17.50
N LYS A 163 6.98 -25.47 16.94
CA LYS A 163 7.94 -26.43 17.51
C LYS A 163 8.58 -25.91 18.80
N VAL A 164 8.73 -24.62 18.99
CA VAL A 164 9.32 -24.03 20.22
C VAL A 164 8.49 -24.40 21.45
N GLU A 165 7.17 -24.35 21.39
CA GLU A 165 6.30 -24.76 22.51
C GLU A 165 6.46 -26.26 22.87
N ILE A 166 6.64 -27.10 21.86
CA ILE A 166 6.89 -28.54 22.07
C ILE A 166 8.24 -28.76 22.75
N LEU A 167 9.27 -28.04 22.29
CA LEU A 167 10.61 -28.09 22.87
C LEU A 167 10.63 -27.60 24.31
N GLU A 168 9.95 -26.52 24.62
CA GLU A 168 9.82 -26.00 25.99
C GLU A 168 9.18 -27.02 26.94
N LYS A 169 8.10 -27.67 26.51
CA LYS A 169 7.44 -28.73 27.28
C LYS A 169 8.36 -29.95 27.53
N ARG A 170 9.19 -30.30 26.53
CA ARG A 170 10.18 -31.41 26.68
C ARG A 170 11.31 -31.04 27.64
N LEU A 171 11.86 -29.80 27.52
CA LEU A 171 12.88 -29.30 28.41
C LEU A 171 12.40 -29.24 29.88
N LYS A 172 11.18 -28.77 30.12
CA LYS A 172 10.59 -28.73 31.49
C LYS A 172 10.42 -30.15 32.09
N LYS A 173 10.23 -31.18 31.29
CA LYS A 173 10.21 -32.59 31.78
C LYS A 173 11.61 -33.08 32.17
N LEU A 174 12.62 -32.81 31.33
CA LEU A 174 14.00 -33.23 31.57
C LEU A 174 14.67 -32.53 32.79
N ILE A 175 14.24 -31.32 33.14
CA ILE A 175 14.77 -30.56 34.27
C ILE A 175 14.12 -31.02 35.60
N LYS A 176 12.98 -31.71 35.56
CA LYS A 176 12.27 -32.25 36.74
C LYS A 176 12.63 -33.68 37.09
N GLU A 177 13.41 -34.34 36.28
CA GLU A 177 14.07 -35.62 36.53
C GLU A 177 15.50 -35.38 37.05
#